data_a1f9fed8159718903e8c3b61401034d3
#
_entry.id   a1f9fed8159718903e8c3b61401034d3
#
_cell.length_a   1.000
_cell.length_b   1.000
_cell.length_c   1.000
_cell.angle_alpha   90.00
_cell.angle_beta   90.00
_cell.angle_gamma   90.00
#
_symmetry.space_group_name_H-M   'P 1'
#
loop_
_entity.id
_entity.type
_entity.pdbx_description
1 polymer ?
#
loop_
_entity_poly.entity_id
_entity_poly.type
_entity_poly.pdbx_seq_one_letter_code
_entity_poly.pdbx_strand_id
1 'polypeptide(L)'
;MPFDPTGPLRLAAAAFTLGAVFLASGCCAPERTYTIDQTAPTMVLYNAPPTILQSNEERKNAGGNAIVGWFADLETLDGPGKRTIGVCNGTMQITRRSGPDGEVEHRMTMIELDWDDSPDSLVIGGAHPYPSKQIESRTPIYRAILGGTGRFAGAMGEVLSSPLPSGAYRHKIWLVD
;
A
#
# COMPACT_ATOMS: atom_id res chain seq x y z
N MET A 1 77.45 22.23 18.87
CA MET A 1 77.49 22.35 17.41
C MET A 1 76.05 22.55 16.97
N PRO A 2 75.67 23.70 16.48
CA PRO A 2 74.29 23.94 16.06
C PRO A 2 74.06 23.47 14.61
N PHE A 3 72.89 22.90 14.36
CA PHE A 3 72.40 22.41 13.11
C PHE A 3 71.87 23.56 12.22
N ASP A 4 72.33 23.66 10.98
CA ASP A 4 71.93 24.70 10.01
C ASP A 4 70.80 24.12 9.15
N PRO A 5 69.59 24.74 9.05
CA PRO A 5 68.50 24.24 8.29
C PRO A 5 68.18 25.06 7.02
N THR A 6 69.17 25.41 6.22
CA THR A 6 68.91 26.15 4.98
C THR A 6 69.46 25.43 3.76
N GLY A 7 68.76 24.39 3.33
CA GLY A 7 68.95 23.76 2.02
C GLY A 7 67.64 23.83 1.23
N PRO A 8 67.62 24.36 0.00
CA PRO A 8 66.37 24.40 -0.78
C PRO A 8 66.07 23.07 -1.42
N LEU A 9 65.01 22.39 -0.88
CA LEU A 9 64.45 21.20 -1.49
C LEU A 9 63.62 21.58 -2.71
N ARG A 10 64.15 21.32 -3.88
CA ARG A 10 63.39 21.45 -5.14
C ARG A 10 62.41 20.26 -5.24
N LEU A 11 61.15 20.48 -4.90
CA LEU A 11 60.07 19.55 -5.23
C LEU A 11 59.70 19.73 -6.70
N ALA A 12 60.00 18.68 -7.50
CA ALA A 12 59.44 18.56 -8.82
C ALA A 12 57.97 18.09 -8.68
N ALA A 13 57.05 19.00 -8.98
CA ALA A 13 55.61 18.68 -9.06
C ALA A 13 55.34 17.91 -10.36
N ALA A 14 55.22 16.59 -10.26
CA ALA A 14 54.62 15.78 -11.33
C ALA A 14 53.10 15.86 -11.20
N ALA A 15 52.49 16.65 -12.09
CA ALA A 15 51.06 16.71 -12.23
C ALA A 15 50.55 15.42 -12.89
N PHE A 16 50.06 14.49 -12.10
CA PHE A 16 49.24 13.37 -12.59
C PHE A 16 47.80 13.83 -12.69
N THR A 17 47.39 14.23 -13.90
CA THR A 17 45.96 14.40 -14.23
C THR A 17 45.37 13.02 -14.43
N LEU A 18 44.78 12.46 -13.33
CA LEU A 18 43.91 11.30 -13.41
C LEU A 18 42.55 11.78 -13.90
N GLY A 19 42.29 11.64 -15.19
CA GLY A 19 40.99 11.85 -15.78
C GLY A 19 40.06 10.70 -15.29
N ALA A 20 39.30 10.92 -14.22
CA ALA A 20 38.21 10.04 -13.82
C ALA A 20 37.05 10.23 -14.80
N VAL A 21 36.96 9.39 -15.82
CA VAL A 21 35.77 9.25 -16.64
C VAL A 21 34.72 8.53 -15.78
N PHE A 22 33.87 9.29 -15.12
CA PHE A 22 32.63 8.76 -14.55
C PHE A 22 31.70 8.39 -15.68
N LEU A 23 31.72 7.16 -16.12
CA LEU A 23 30.60 6.56 -16.84
C LEU A 23 29.45 6.43 -15.84
N ALA A 24 28.65 7.47 -15.71
CA ALA A 24 27.34 7.38 -15.09
C ALA A 24 26.47 6.49 -15.98
N SER A 25 26.61 5.17 -15.82
CA SER A 25 25.61 4.23 -16.30
C SER A 25 24.35 4.46 -15.47
N GLY A 26 23.59 5.48 -15.86
CA GLY A 26 22.25 5.66 -15.35
C GLY A 26 21.44 4.44 -15.73
N CYS A 27 21.25 3.52 -14.80
CA CYS A 27 20.15 2.56 -14.88
C CYS A 27 18.85 3.36 -14.84
N CYS A 28 18.49 3.97 -15.95
CA CYS A 28 17.11 4.34 -16.20
C CYS A 28 16.36 3.02 -16.37
N ALA A 29 15.87 2.46 -15.26
CA ALA A 29 14.81 1.49 -15.36
C ALA A 29 13.71 2.16 -16.19
N PRO A 30 13.14 1.49 -17.21
CA PRO A 30 12.07 2.07 -17.99
C PRO A 30 10.97 2.49 -17.00
N GLU A 31 10.58 3.76 -17.06
CA GLU A 31 9.47 4.28 -16.27
C GLU A 31 8.23 3.48 -16.70
N ARG A 32 7.83 2.51 -15.88
CA ARG A 32 6.61 1.76 -16.12
C ARG A 32 5.46 2.71 -15.83
N THR A 33 4.96 3.35 -16.88
CA THR A 33 3.71 4.09 -16.82
C THR A 33 2.58 3.07 -16.67
N TYR A 34 2.24 2.73 -15.44
CA TYR A 34 1.16 1.80 -15.14
C TYR A 34 -0.16 2.58 -15.21
N THR A 35 -0.87 2.43 -16.31
CA THR A 35 -2.24 2.97 -16.46
C THR A 35 -3.24 1.85 -16.19
N ILE A 36 -3.49 1.59 -14.91
CA ILE A 36 -4.40 0.52 -14.44
C ILE A 36 -5.81 0.66 -14.98
N ASP A 37 -6.27 1.87 -15.23
CA ASP A 37 -7.65 2.14 -15.64
C ASP A 37 -7.99 1.66 -17.07
N GLN A 38 -7.01 1.18 -17.83
CA GLN A 38 -7.16 0.80 -19.24
C GLN A 38 -7.16 -0.73 -19.48
N THR A 39 -6.83 -1.54 -18.48
CA THR A 39 -6.81 -2.99 -18.62
C THR A 39 -7.96 -3.63 -17.85
N ALA A 40 -8.48 -4.75 -18.36
CA ALA A 40 -9.44 -5.55 -17.60
C ALA A 40 -8.78 -6.05 -16.31
N PRO A 41 -9.45 -5.97 -15.14
CA PRO A 41 -8.92 -6.53 -13.91
C PRO A 41 -8.76 -8.06 -14.03
N THR A 42 -7.72 -8.60 -13.37
CA THR A 42 -7.52 -10.05 -13.27
C THR A 42 -8.69 -10.72 -12.59
N MET A 43 -9.26 -10.06 -11.58
CA MET A 43 -10.47 -10.52 -10.90
C MET A 43 -11.25 -9.37 -10.29
N VAL A 44 -12.55 -9.60 -10.05
CA VAL A 44 -13.42 -8.68 -9.34
C VAL A 44 -14.07 -9.45 -8.20
N LEU A 45 -13.88 -8.96 -6.98
CA LEU A 45 -14.43 -9.54 -5.77
C LEU A 45 -15.20 -8.49 -4.98
N TYR A 46 -16.01 -8.95 -4.06
CA TYR A 46 -16.81 -8.10 -3.18
C TYR A 46 -16.62 -8.55 -1.74
N ASN A 47 -16.75 -7.64 -0.80
CA ASN A 47 -16.97 -8.00 0.58
C ASN A 47 -18.28 -7.39 1.07
N ALA A 48 -18.98 -8.12 1.92
CA ALA A 48 -20.16 -7.65 2.62
C ALA A 48 -19.82 -6.42 3.50
N PRO A 49 -20.81 -5.66 3.99
CA PRO A 49 -20.57 -4.59 4.93
C PRO A 49 -19.72 -5.08 6.12
N PRO A 50 -18.60 -4.40 6.44
CA PRO A 50 -17.67 -4.89 7.46
C PRO A 50 -18.27 -4.88 8.87
N THR A 51 -18.02 -5.94 9.63
CA THR A 51 -18.23 -5.99 11.07
C THR A 51 -16.97 -5.48 11.76
N ILE A 52 -17.10 -4.42 12.54
CA ILE A 52 -16.01 -3.84 13.33
C ILE A 52 -15.89 -4.57 14.64
N LEU A 53 -14.67 -5.00 15.00
CA LEU A 53 -14.41 -5.79 16.22
C LEU A 53 -14.40 -4.93 17.49
N GLN A 54 -13.94 -3.67 17.40
CA GLN A 54 -13.90 -2.77 18.53
C GLN A 54 -15.20 -1.98 18.68
N SER A 55 -15.64 -1.80 19.92
CA SER A 55 -16.74 -0.90 20.24
C SER A 55 -16.40 0.56 19.92
N ASN A 56 -17.43 1.39 19.77
CA ASN A 56 -17.25 2.85 19.59
C ASN A 56 -16.51 3.49 20.77
N GLU A 57 -16.72 2.96 21.98
CA GLU A 57 -16.09 3.46 23.20
C GLU A 57 -14.60 3.14 23.24
N GLU A 58 -14.21 1.91 22.94
CA GLU A 58 -12.82 1.51 22.84
C GLU A 58 -12.06 2.35 21.82
N ARG A 59 -12.67 2.61 20.65
CA ARG A 59 -12.07 3.45 19.61
C ARG A 59 -11.88 4.91 20.04
N LYS A 60 -12.83 5.46 20.79
CA LYS A 60 -12.73 6.82 21.35
C LYS A 60 -11.63 6.91 22.39
N ASN A 61 -11.53 5.90 23.27
CA ASN A 61 -10.57 5.86 24.37
C ASN A 61 -9.13 5.65 23.88
N ALA A 62 -8.93 4.95 22.77
CA ALA A 62 -7.62 4.72 22.16
C ALA A 62 -7.06 5.99 21.45
N GLY A 63 -7.86 7.03 21.30
CA GLY A 63 -7.44 8.27 20.64
C GLY A 63 -7.08 8.10 19.17
N GLY A 64 -6.22 8.98 18.64
CA GLY A 64 -5.87 9.01 17.23
C GLY A 64 -5.03 7.84 16.72
N ASN A 65 -4.54 6.97 17.62
CA ASN A 65 -3.67 5.83 17.26
C ASN A 65 -4.41 4.48 17.34
N ALA A 66 -5.74 4.50 17.38
CA ALA A 66 -6.54 3.29 17.46
C ALA A 66 -6.24 2.34 16.29
N ILE A 67 -5.96 1.09 16.61
CA ILE A 67 -5.96 0.01 15.63
C ILE A 67 -7.38 -0.56 15.63
N VAL A 68 -8.00 -0.59 14.47
CA VAL A 68 -9.38 -1.09 14.29
C VAL A 68 -9.31 -2.36 13.46
N GLY A 69 -9.75 -3.47 14.05
CA GLY A 69 -9.92 -4.74 13.36
C GLY A 69 -11.35 -4.87 12.83
N TRP A 70 -11.51 -5.55 11.71
CA TRP A 70 -12.79 -5.84 11.10
C TRP A 70 -12.74 -7.11 10.25
N PHE A 71 -13.90 -7.68 9.97
CA PHE A 71 -14.06 -8.77 9.03
C PHE A 71 -15.38 -8.63 8.25
N ALA A 72 -15.47 -9.33 7.12
CA ALA A 72 -16.65 -9.42 6.29
C ALA A 72 -16.61 -10.69 5.45
N ASP A 73 -17.76 -11.17 5.00
CA ASP A 73 -17.82 -12.24 4.01
C ASP A 73 -17.20 -11.77 2.70
N LEU A 74 -16.34 -12.59 2.11
CA LEU A 74 -15.83 -12.40 0.75
C LEU A 74 -16.81 -13.02 -0.24
N GLU A 75 -17.26 -12.24 -1.21
CA GLU A 75 -18.37 -12.59 -2.08
C GLU A 75 -18.02 -12.49 -3.57
N THR A 76 -18.73 -13.25 -4.41
CA THR A 76 -18.53 -13.23 -5.87
C THR A 76 -19.15 -12.02 -6.54
N LEU A 77 -20.21 -11.44 -5.97
CA LEU A 77 -20.91 -10.26 -6.49
C LEU A 77 -21.73 -9.57 -5.37
N ASP A 78 -22.19 -8.34 -5.63
CA ASP A 78 -23.12 -7.63 -4.74
C ASP A 78 -24.54 -7.79 -5.32
N GLY A 79 -25.44 -8.41 -4.55
CA GLY A 79 -26.83 -8.57 -4.93
C GLY A 79 -27.32 -10.02 -5.08
N PRO A 80 -28.44 -10.23 -5.79
CA PRO A 80 -29.01 -11.56 -5.97
C PRO A 80 -28.05 -12.55 -6.64
N GLY A 81 -27.95 -13.75 -6.09
CA GLY A 81 -27.07 -14.79 -6.62
C GLY A 81 -25.62 -14.72 -6.10
N LYS A 82 -25.34 -13.82 -5.16
CA LYS A 82 -24.05 -13.77 -4.48
C LYS A 82 -23.75 -15.09 -3.75
N ARG A 83 -22.48 -15.45 -3.73
CA ARG A 83 -21.98 -16.59 -2.95
C ARG A 83 -20.82 -16.10 -2.10
N THR A 84 -20.84 -16.48 -0.84
CA THR A 84 -19.66 -16.36 0.03
C THR A 84 -18.64 -17.39 -0.46
N ILE A 85 -17.41 -16.96 -0.59
CA ILE A 85 -16.28 -17.77 -1.07
C ILE A 85 -15.07 -17.68 -0.12
N GLY A 86 -15.25 -17.01 1.01
CA GLY A 86 -14.20 -16.80 1.98
C GLY A 86 -14.48 -15.65 2.91
N VAL A 87 -13.43 -15.16 3.53
CA VAL A 87 -13.46 -14.04 4.49
C VAL A 87 -12.52 -12.93 4.04
N CYS A 88 -12.97 -11.70 4.20
CA CYS A 88 -12.16 -10.50 4.05
C CYS A 88 -11.86 -9.95 5.44
N ASN A 89 -10.63 -10.08 5.90
CA ASN A 89 -10.16 -9.60 7.19
C ASN A 89 -9.38 -8.30 7.02
N GLY A 90 -9.41 -7.42 7.99
CA GLY A 90 -8.59 -6.22 7.92
C GLY A 90 -8.29 -5.57 9.25
N THR A 91 -7.20 -4.83 9.23
CA THR A 91 -6.85 -3.89 10.28
C THR A 91 -6.58 -2.53 9.67
N MET A 92 -6.93 -1.47 10.38
CA MET A 92 -6.56 -0.11 10.01
C MET A 92 -6.09 0.67 11.23
N GLN A 93 -5.10 1.51 11.01
CA GLN A 93 -4.60 2.45 12.01
C GLN A 93 -4.72 3.87 11.46
N ILE A 94 -5.31 4.76 12.24
CA ILE A 94 -5.30 6.19 11.93
C ILE A 94 -3.93 6.73 12.30
N THR A 95 -3.15 7.16 11.31
CA THR A 95 -1.79 7.66 11.52
C THR A 95 -1.73 9.18 11.64
N ARG A 96 -2.70 9.88 11.05
CA ARG A 96 -2.78 11.34 11.09
C ARG A 96 -4.21 11.80 10.77
N ARG A 97 -4.59 12.95 11.29
CA ARG A 97 -5.78 13.70 10.86
C ARG A 97 -5.37 15.05 10.27
N SER A 98 -6.08 15.49 9.24
CA SER A 98 -5.87 16.77 8.56
C SER A 98 -7.21 17.40 8.17
N GLY A 99 -7.16 18.68 7.74
CA GLY A 99 -8.34 19.48 7.49
C GLY A 99 -8.74 20.30 8.72
N PRO A 100 -9.65 21.30 8.57
CA PRO A 100 -10.02 22.25 9.62
C PRO A 100 -10.48 21.58 10.91
N ASP A 101 -11.26 20.49 10.81
CA ASP A 101 -11.84 19.76 11.95
C ASP A 101 -11.37 18.29 12.01
N GLY A 102 -10.21 17.97 11.40
CA GLY A 102 -9.75 16.59 11.29
C GLY A 102 -10.60 15.72 10.36
N GLU A 103 -11.21 16.34 9.38
CA GLU A 103 -12.16 15.70 8.44
C GLU A 103 -11.53 14.62 7.57
N VAL A 104 -10.20 14.67 7.38
CA VAL A 104 -9.49 13.67 6.63
C VAL A 104 -8.59 12.86 7.57
N GLU A 105 -8.90 11.59 7.69
CA GLU A 105 -8.03 10.62 8.37
C GLU A 105 -7.05 10.02 7.36
N HIS A 106 -5.78 9.99 7.75
CA HIS A 106 -4.78 9.20 7.02
C HIS A 106 -4.69 7.85 7.72
N ARG A 107 -5.01 6.81 6.98
CA ARG A 107 -5.09 5.44 7.49
C ARG A 107 -4.03 4.56 6.85
N MET A 108 -3.34 3.78 7.65
CA MET A 108 -2.61 2.61 7.20
C MET A 108 -3.55 1.42 7.33
N THR A 109 -3.76 0.70 6.23
CA THR A 109 -4.70 -0.42 6.21
C THR A 109 -3.98 -1.67 5.69
N MET A 110 -4.27 -2.81 6.31
CA MET A 110 -3.88 -4.13 5.84
C MET A 110 -5.15 -4.98 5.74
N ILE A 111 -5.33 -5.65 4.62
CA ILE A 111 -6.50 -6.46 4.29
C ILE A 111 -6.01 -7.81 3.79
N GLU A 112 -6.61 -8.87 4.24
CA GLU A 112 -6.43 -10.21 3.71
C GLU A 112 -7.76 -10.69 3.11
N LEU A 113 -7.69 -11.17 1.87
CA LEU A 113 -8.75 -11.94 1.24
C LEU A 113 -8.35 -13.40 1.37
N ASP A 114 -9.14 -14.17 2.11
CA ASP A 114 -8.88 -15.56 2.45
C ASP A 114 -10.00 -16.42 1.86
N TRP A 115 -9.67 -17.41 1.04
CA TRP A 115 -10.64 -18.28 0.38
C TRP A 115 -10.94 -19.51 1.21
N ASP A 116 -12.24 -19.81 1.37
CA ASP A 116 -12.68 -21.03 2.04
C ASP A 116 -12.11 -22.28 1.34
N ASP A 117 -11.84 -23.31 2.12
CA ASP A 117 -11.38 -24.62 1.66
C ASP A 117 -10.11 -24.59 0.80
N SER A 118 -9.29 -23.55 0.92
CA SER A 118 -8.09 -23.34 0.13
C SER A 118 -6.96 -22.74 0.98
N PRO A 119 -5.68 -23.04 0.71
CA PRO A 119 -4.55 -22.33 1.32
C PRO A 119 -4.30 -20.97 0.67
N ASP A 120 -5.18 -20.52 -0.22
CA ASP A 120 -5.00 -19.30 -1.00
C ASP A 120 -5.42 -18.08 -0.19
N SER A 121 -4.53 -17.11 -0.06
CA SER A 121 -4.87 -15.78 0.42
C SER A 121 -4.18 -14.69 -0.39
N LEU A 122 -4.74 -13.48 -0.35
CA LEU A 122 -4.16 -12.31 -1.00
C LEU A 122 -4.09 -11.17 0.02
N VAL A 123 -2.89 -10.63 0.25
CA VAL A 123 -2.65 -9.54 1.19
C VAL A 123 -2.55 -8.21 0.45
N ILE A 124 -3.37 -7.26 0.88
CA ILE A 124 -3.51 -5.93 0.29
C ILE A 124 -3.18 -4.90 1.37
N GLY A 125 -2.44 -3.87 1.05
CA GLY A 125 -2.12 -2.86 2.03
C GLY A 125 -1.70 -1.52 1.45
N GLY A 126 -1.59 -0.55 2.35
CA GLY A 126 -1.11 0.77 2.00
C GLY A 126 -1.74 1.89 2.83
N ALA A 127 -1.13 3.06 2.70
CA ALA A 127 -1.64 4.29 3.30
C ALA A 127 -2.57 5.01 2.32
N HIS A 128 -3.66 5.55 2.85
CA HIS A 128 -4.59 6.34 2.05
C HIS A 128 -5.28 7.42 2.89
N PRO A 129 -5.64 8.55 2.29
CA PRO A 129 -6.55 9.50 2.92
C PRO A 129 -7.97 8.91 2.95
N TYR A 130 -8.68 9.14 4.03
CA TYR A 130 -10.05 8.71 4.21
C TYR A 130 -10.87 9.91 4.69
N PRO A 131 -11.60 10.60 3.81
CA PRO A 131 -12.54 11.65 4.20
C PRO A 131 -13.60 11.10 5.15
N SER A 132 -14.01 11.87 6.14
CA SER A 132 -15.04 11.47 7.13
C SER A 132 -16.35 10.99 6.49
N LYS A 133 -16.61 11.45 5.26
CA LYS A 133 -17.77 11.07 4.44
C LYS A 133 -17.39 10.13 3.26
N GLN A 134 -16.36 9.34 3.42
CA GLN A 134 -15.87 8.44 2.36
C GLN A 134 -16.97 7.54 1.78
N ILE A 135 -17.78 6.92 2.64
CA ILE A 135 -18.87 6.02 2.21
C ILE A 135 -19.90 6.79 1.39
N GLU A 136 -20.25 8.01 1.82
CA GLU A 136 -21.17 8.87 1.10
C GLU A 136 -20.61 9.35 -0.24
N SER A 137 -19.34 9.74 -0.27
CA SER A 137 -18.66 10.22 -1.47
C SER A 137 -18.34 9.10 -2.47
N ARG A 138 -18.36 7.84 -2.02
CA ARG A 138 -18.01 6.65 -2.81
C ARG A 138 -16.65 6.75 -3.50
N THR A 139 -15.72 7.47 -2.90
CA THR A 139 -14.38 7.67 -3.45
C THR A 139 -13.61 6.35 -3.43
N PRO A 140 -13.15 5.85 -4.56
CA PRO A 140 -12.36 4.63 -4.63
C PRO A 140 -11.01 4.80 -3.94
N ILE A 141 -10.45 3.70 -3.44
CA ILE A 141 -9.18 3.66 -2.75
C ILE A 141 -8.25 2.68 -3.47
N TYR A 142 -7.10 3.17 -3.93
CA TYR A 142 -6.04 2.34 -4.47
C TYR A 142 -5.15 1.80 -3.36
N ARG A 143 -4.75 0.52 -3.48
CA ARG A 143 -3.82 -0.15 -2.57
C ARG A 143 -2.91 -1.09 -3.34
N ALA A 144 -1.72 -1.34 -2.80
CA ALA A 144 -0.82 -2.34 -3.34
C ALA A 144 -1.23 -3.76 -2.91
N ILE A 145 -0.98 -4.74 -3.76
CA ILE A 145 -0.92 -6.15 -3.38
C ILE A 145 0.48 -6.38 -2.82
N LEU A 146 0.54 -6.84 -1.57
CA LEU A 146 1.78 -7.04 -0.83
C LEU A 146 2.30 -8.49 -0.93
N GLY A 147 1.44 -9.40 -1.37
CA GLY A 147 1.73 -10.82 -1.49
C GLY A 147 0.49 -11.67 -1.28
N GLY A 148 0.69 -12.95 -1.03
CA GLY A 148 -0.36 -13.91 -0.73
C GLY A 148 0.20 -15.29 -0.45
N THR A 149 -0.70 -16.26 -0.28
CA THR A 149 -0.36 -17.67 -0.09
C THR A 149 -0.97 -18.54 -1.19
N GLY A 150 -0.64 -19.82 -1.20
CA GLY A 150 -1.13 -20.75 -2.22
C GLY A 150 -0.80 -20.28 -3.65
N ARG A 151 -1.81 -20.20 -4.51
CA ARG A 151 -1.65 -19.71 -5.89
C ARG A 151 -1.24 -18.25 -6.00
N PHE A 152 -1.34 -17.48 -4.93
CA PHE A 152 -0.95 -16.08 -4.87
C PHE A 152 0.41 -15.85 -4.21
N ALA A 153 1.18 -16.91 -3.95
CA ALA A 153 2.53 -16.78 -3.41
C ALA A 153 3.40 -15.92 -4.33
N GLY A 154 3.95 -14.82 -3.77
CA GLY A 154 4.74 -13.86 -4.55
C GLY A 154 3.93 -12.88 -5.41
N ALA A 155 2.59 -12.91 -5.32
CA ALA A 155 1.74 -11.98 -6.07
C ALA A 155 2.09 -10.52 -5.77
N MET A 156 2.09 -9.70 -6.82
CA MET A 156 2.21 -8.24 -6.78
C MET A 156 1.13 -7.62 -7.66
N GLY A 157 0.84 -6.34 -7.44
CA GLY A 157 -0.14 -5.64 -8.25
C GLY A 157 -0.86 -4.55 -7.48
N GLU A 158 -2.07 -4.25 -7.92
CA GLU A 158 -2.89 -3.19 -7.33
C GLU A 158 -4.35 -3.60 -7.19
N VAL A 159 -5.01 -2.97 -6.25
CA VAL A 159 -6.43 -3.12 -5.98
C VAL A 159 -7.11 -1.77 -5.93
N LEU A 160 -8.22 -1.63 -6.65
CA LEU A 160 -9.14 -0.51 -6.53
C LEU A 160 -10.36 -0.97 -5.73
N SER A 161 -10.45 -0.49 -4.49
CA SER A 161 -11.59 -0.74 -3.60
C SER A 161 -12.60 0.39 -3.68
N SER A 162 -13.81 0.09 -4.09
CA SER A 162 -14.89 1.08 -4.24
C SER A 162 -16.03 0.77 -3.27
N PRO A 163 -16.41 1.71 -2.38
CA PRO A 163 -17.57 1.53 -1.51
C PRO A 163 -18.87 1.54 -2.35
N LEU A 164 -19.81 0.69 -1.98
CA LEU A 164 -21.11 0.53 -2.63
C LEU A 164 -22.24 1.12 -1.75
N PRO A 165 -23.41 1.41 -2.34
CA PRO A 165 -24.57 1.90 -1.57
C PRO A 165 -25.04 0.95 -0.48
N SER A 166 -24.83 -0.36 -0.65
CA SER A 166 -25.13 -1.40 0.33
C SER A 166 -24.27 -1.35 1.59
N GLY A 167 -23.16 -0.57 1.59
CA GLY A 167 -22.09 -0.62 2.59
C GLY A 167 -21.04 -1.69 2.31
N ALA A 168 -21.24 -2.52 1.30
CA ALA A 168 -20.26 -3.46 0.78
C ALA A 168 -19.13 -2.74 0.03
N TYR A 169 -18.08 -3.45 -0.31
CA TYR A 169 -17.01 -2.95 -1.16
C TYR A 169 -16.82 -3.86 -2.37
N ARG A 170 -16.53 -3.23 -3.50
CA ARG A 170 -16.06 -3.91 -4.72
C ARG A 170 -14.57 -3.73 -4.85
N HIS A 171 -13.84 -4.82 -5.05
CA HIS A 171 -12.40 -4.87 -5.28
C HIS A 171 -12.12 -5.28 -6.72
N LYS A 172 -11.60 -4.36 -7.52
CA LYS A 172 -11.00 -4.68 -8.81
C LYS A 172 -9.51 -4.93 -8.59
N ILE A 173 -9.03 -6.09 -8.97
CA ILE A 173 -7.69 -6.58 -8.67
C ILE A 173 -6.93 -6.79 -9.99
N TRP A 174 -5.74 -6.21 -10.08
CA TRP A 174 -4.80 -6.42 -11.17
C TRP A 174 -3.54 -7.05 -10.61
N LEU A 175 -3.25 -8.26 -11.06
CA LEU A 175 -1.99 -8.95 -10.74
C LEU A 175 -0.97 -8.62 -11.82
N VAL A 176 0.28 -8.48 -11.42
CA VAL A 176 1.43 -8.31 -12.31
C VAL A 176 2.14 -9.65 -12.41
N ASP A 177 2.36 -10.11 -13.63
CA ASP A 177 3.14 -11.31 -13.94
C ASP A 177 4.65 -11.09 -13.74
#